data_8938d42c25d42ad6bc39bb1991484b75
#
_entry.id   8938d42c25d42ad6bc39bb1991484b75
#
_cell.length_a   1.000
_cell.length_b   1.000
_cell.length_c   1.000
_cell.angle_alpha   90.00
_cell.angle_beta   90.00
_cell.angle_gamma   90.00
#
_symmetry.space_group_name_H-M   'P 1'
#
loop_
_entity.id
_entity.type
_entity.pdbx_description
1 polymer ?
#
loop_
_entity_poly.entity_id
_entity_poly.type
_entity_poly.pdbx_seq_one_letter_code
_entity_poly.pdbx_strand_id
1 'polypeptide(L)'
;MVSFGEFFKAALASSYFIGKKNKIAADKAAVDSMRVELNKIKMTGKVVIGEGTLDEAPMLYTGEVLGNKNGPIFDIAVDPVEGTNFVANKLPGGIAVLAVGEKGNLFNAPETYMNKIATGKIDKGLIDLDHPLEKNIKNLSEFNNKPN
;
A
#
# COMPACT_ATOMS: atom_id res chain seq x y z
N MET A 1 18.40 -14.68 -1.73
CA MET A 1 16.97 -15.03 -1.73
C MET A 1 16.36 -14.34 -0.51
N VAL A 2 15.44 -13.40 -0.70
CA VAL A 2 14.76 -12.73 0.41
C VAL A 2 13.80 -13.74 1.03
N SER A 3 13.93 -14.01 2.34
CA SER A 3 13.08 -14.97 3.01
C SER A 3 11.71 -14.37 3.28
N PHE A 4 10.64 -15.05 2.91
CA PHE A 4 9.25 -14.62 3.19
C PHE A 4 8.98 -14.39 4.70
N GLY A 5 9.77 -14.99 5.58
CA GLY A 5 9.60 -14.85 7.03
C GLY A 5 9.80 -13.43 7.58
N GLU A 6 10.53 -12.60 6.86
CA GLU A 6 10.85 -11.23 7.29
C GLU A 6 9.67 -10.27 7.11
N PHE A 7 8.78 -10.53 6.13
CA PHE A 7 7.59 -9.70 5.88
C PHE A 7 6.49 -9.90 6.91
N PHE A 8 6.36 -11.12 7.43
CA PHE A 8 5.37 -11.44 8.46
C PHE A 8 5.61 -10.66 9.78
N LYS A 9 6.82 -10.17 10.01
CA LYS A 9 7.16 -9.49 11.27
C LYS A 9 6.48 -8.14 11.41
N ALA A 10 6.27 -7.39 10.33
CA ALA A 10 5.52 -6.15 10.38
C ALA A 10 4.05 -6.40 10.73
N ALA A 11 3.40 -7.34 10.03
CA ALA A 11 2.04 -7.75 10.32
C ALA A 11 1.91 -8.31 11.75
N LEU A 12 2.87 -9.12 12.19
CA LEU A 12 2.89 -9.64 13.56
C LEU A 12 3.06 -8.52 14.58
N ALA A 13 3.95 -7.55 14.35
CA ALA A 13 4.16 -6.44 15.27
C ALA A 13 2.92 -5.57 15.41
N SER A 14 2.24 -5.25 14.30
CA SER A 14 0.98 -4.51 14.33
C SER A 14 -0.17 -5.29 14.96
N SER A 15 -0.18 -6.63 14.85
CA SER A 15 -1.23 -7.48 15.39
C SER A 15 -1.39 -7.38 16.92
N TYR A 16 -0.31 -7.06 17.64
CA TYR A 16 -0.37 -6.80 19.08
C TYR A 16 -1.25 -5.59 19.44
N PHE A 17 -1.57 -4.75 18.49
CA PHE A 17 -2.39 -3.56 18.67
C PHE A 17 -3.84 -3.73 18.19
N ILE A 18 -4.23 -4.93 17.74
CA ILE A 18 -5.60 -5.23 17.33
C ILE A 18 -6.59 -4.90 18.44
N GLY A 19 -7.53 -4.01 18.16
CA GLY A 19 -8.59 -3.60 19.09
C GLY A 19 -8.15 -2.64 20.19
N LYS A 20 -6.90 -2.20 20.23
CA LYS A 20 -6.37 -1.29 21.27
C LYS A 20 -6.67 0.18 21.02
N LYS A 21 -7.41 0.54 19.98
CA LYS A 21 -7.78 1.92 19.63
C LYS A 21 -6.60 2.87 19.40
N ASN A 22 -5.42 2.33 19.13
CA ASN A 22 -4.19 3.08 18.95
C ASN A 22 -3.56 2.77 17.58
N LYS A 23 -4.03 3.46 16.55
CA LYS A 23 -3.54 3.28 15.17
C LYS A 23 -2.07 3.69 15.01
N ILE A 24 -1.65 4.75 15.70
CA ILE A 24 -0.27 5.27 15.63
C ILE A 24 0.72 4.24 16.17
N ALA A 25 0.40 3.59 17.29
CA ALA A 25 1.27 2.55 17.85
C ALA A 25 1.29 1.28 16.98
N ALA A 26 0.16 0.92 16.35
CA ALA A 26 0.09 -0.20 15.41
C ALA A 26 1.00 0.04 14.20
N ASP A 27 0.90 1.22 13.63
CA ASP A 27 1.70 1.65 12.49
C ASP A 27 3.20 1.69 12.83
N LYS A 28 3.56 2.42 13.89
CA LYS A 28 4.94 2.50 14.36
C LYS A 28 5.58 1.13 14.58
N ALA A 29 4.86 0.20 15.20
CA ALA A 29 5.38 -1.15 15.45
C ALA A 29 5.67 -1.91 14.15
N ALA A 30 4.81 -1.77 13.13
CA ALA A 30 5.01 -2.37 11.83
C ALA A 30 6.20 -1.75 11.09
N VAL A 31 6.27 -0.42 11.05
CA VAL A 31 7.37 0.34 10.41
C VAL A 31 8.72 -0.05 11.04
N ASP A 32 8.83 0.01 12.36
CA ASP A 32 10.08 -0.31 13.07
C ASP A 32 10.51 -1.76 12.80
N SER A 33 9.56 -2.70 12.86
CA SER A 33 9.82 -4.11 12.59
C SER A 33 10.26 -4.35 11.15
N MET A 34 9.56 -3.78 10.18
CA MET A 34 9.88 -3.94 8.76
C MET A 34 11.25 -3.33 8.43
N ARG A 35 11.55 -2.15 8.93
CA ARG A 35 12.86 -1.49 8.75
C ARG A 35 14.01 -2.34 9.30
N VAL A 36 13.86 -2.89 10.51
CA VAL A 36 14.86 -3.76 11.12
C VAL A 36 15.13 -4.99 10.26
N GLU A 37 14.09 -5.62 9.74
CA GLU A 37 14.25 -6.82 8.94
C GLU A 37 14.84 -6.52 7.54
N LEU A 38 14.33 -5.48 6.87
CA LEU A 38 14.88 -5.09 5.57
C LEU A 38 16.37 -4.72 5.64
N ASN A 39 16.82 -4.09 6.74
CA ASN A 39 18.22 -3.72 6.93
C ASN A 39 19.17 -4.92 7.15
N LYS A 40 18.65 -6.11 7.43
CA LYS A 40 19.45 -7.35 7.50
C LYS A 40 19.73 -7.95 6.12
N ILE A 41 18.94 -7.58 5.11
CA ILE A 41 19.03 -8.15 3.77
C ILE A 41 20.27 -7.62 3.03
N LYS A 42 20.92 -8.51 2.30
CA LYS A 42 22.08 -8.20 1.48
C LYS A 42 21.67 -7.53 0.18
N MET A 43 21.32 -6.25 0.27
CA MET A 43 20.86 -5.41 -0.84
C MET A 43 21.11 -3.93 -0.57
N THR A 44 20.93 -3.10 -1.60
CA THR A 44 20.72 -1.66 -1.51
C THR A 44 19.33 -1.36 -2.07
N GLY A 45 18.33 -1.28 -1.21
CA GLY A 45 16.94 -1.04 -1.57
C GLY A 45 16.56 0.42 -1.39
N LYS A 46 16.08 1.08 -2.46
CA LYS A 46 15.54 2.44 -2.37
C LYS A 46 14.02 2.39 -2.33
N VAL A 47 13.43 2.99 -1.33
CA VAL A 47 11.96 3.18 -1.28
C VAL A 47 11.56 4.17 -2.37
N VAL A 48 10.80 3.73 -3.36
CA VAL A 48 10.26 4.56 -4.45
C VAL A 48 8.78 4.85 -4.28
N ILE A 49 8.07 3.98 -3.55
CA ILE A 49 6.71 4.21 -3.06
C ILE A 49 6.72 3.84 -1.59
N GLY A 50 6.39 4.79 -0.72
CA GLY A 50 6.37 4.63 0.73
C GLY A 50 5.40 5.62 1.34
N GLU A 51 5.42 5.75 2.67
CA GLU A 51 4.57 6.65 3.41
C GLU A 51 5.36 7.86 3.93
N GLY A 52 4.80 9.04 3.68
CA GLY A 52 5.34 10.29 4.20
C GLY A 52 6.63 10.78 3.54
N THR A 53 7.12 11.88 4.07
CA THR A 53 8.34 12.56 3.62
C THR A 53 9.49 12.35 4.58
N LEU A 54 10.69 12.78 4.19
CA LEU A 54 11.95 12.62 4.95
C LEU A 54 11.86 13.06 6.43
N ASP A 55 11.04 14.08 6.72
CA ASP A 55 10.94 14.70 8.04
C ASP A 55 9.81 14.11 8.92
N GLU A 56 9.04 13.15 8.41
CA GLU A 56 7.89 12.54 9.10
C GLU A 56 8.21 11.15 9.67
N ALA A 57 9.38 10.98 10.31
CA ALA A 57 9.69 9.72 10.98
C ALA A 57 8.63 9.37 12.06
N PRO A 58 8.19 8.09 12.18
CA PRO A 58 8.96 6.86 11.92
C PRO A 58 8.64 6.13 10.58
N MET A 59 8.03 6.74 9.60
CA MET A 59 7.56 6.10 8.37
C MET A 59 8.71 5.58 7.48
N LEU A 60 8.40 4.63 6.58
CA LEU A 60 9.27 4.20 5.48
C LEU A 60 9.06 5.15 4.31
N TYR A 61 9.74 6.29 4.34
CA TYR A 61 9.53 7.41 3.42
C TYR A 61 10.13 7.18 2.04
N THR A 62 9.56 7.83 1.04
CA THR A 62 10.10 7.83 -0.33
C THR A 62 11.51 8.43 -0.36
N GLY A 63 12.46 7.64 -0.86
CA GLY A 63 13.89 7.98 -0.90
C GLY A 63 14.72 7.31 0.19
N GLU A 64 14.11 6.71 1.23
CA GLU A 64 14.85 5.94 2.25
C GLU A 64 15.62 4.79 1.60
N VAL A 65 16.86 4.58 2.06
CA VAL A 65 17.71 3.49 1.58
C VAL A 65 17.83 2.43 2.65
N LEU A 66 17.34 1.24 2.34
CA LEU A 66 17.28 0.07 3.21
C LEU A 66 18.24 -1.02 2.73
N GLY A 67 18.49 -1.99 3.59
CA GLY A 67 19.43 -3.07 3.35
C GLY A 67 20.79 -2.78 3.93
N ASN A 68 21.65 -3.81 3.97
CA ASN A 68 23.01 -3.67 4.50
C ASN A 68 23.99 -3.02 3.51
N LYS A 69 23.50 -2.53 2.38
CA LYS A 69 24.23 -1.85 1.29
C LYS A 69 25.28 -2.73 0.57
N ASN A 70 25.24 -4.02 0.80
CA ASN A 70 26.10 -5.01 0.15
C ASN A 70 25.24 -5.94 -0.70
N GLY A 71 25.16 -5.72 -2.02
CA GLY A 71 24.39 -6.59 -2.89
C GLY A 71 23.70 -5.86 -4.03
N PRO A 72 22.74 -6.50 -4.69
CA PRO A 72 22.02 -5.90 -5.81
C PRO A 72 21.22 -4.67 -5.38
N ILE A 73 20.96 -3.80 -6.36
CA ILE A 73 20.18 -2.57 -6.16
C ILE A 73 18.74 -2.85 -6.55
N PHE A 74 17.80 -2.48 -5.65
CA PHE A 74 16.37 -2.67 -5.83
C PHE A 74 15.59 -1.39 -5.60
N ASP A 75 14.43 -1.29 -6.26
CA ASP A 75 13.35 -0.38 -5.88
C ASP A 75 12.40 -1.12 -4.93
N ILE A 76 11.89 -0.39 -3.95
CA ILE A 76 10.96 -0.90 -2.93
C ILE A 76 9.69 -0.05 -2.96
N ALA A 77 8.54 -0.71 -3.02
CA ALA A 77 7.23 -0.12 -2.75
C ALA A 77 6.67 -0.76 -1.48
N VAL A 78 6.28 0.04 -0.50
CA VAL A 78 5.95 -0.46 0.83
C VAL A 78 4.83 0.32 1.49
N ASP A 79 3.94 -0.41 2.14
CA ASP A 79 3.00 0.07 3.15
C ASP A 79 3.02 -0.93 4.32
N PRO A 80 3.61 -0.56 5.47
CA PRO A 80 3.76 -1.47 6.61
C PRO A 80 2.43 -1.92 7.20
N VAL A 81 1.40 -1.05 7.19
CA VAL A 81 0.02 -1.40 7.58
C VAL A 81 -1.00 -0.56 6.82
N GLU A 82 -1.39 -1.03 5.64
CA GLU A 82 -2.61 -0.53 5.00
C GLU A 82 -3.82 -0.81 5.89
N GLY A 83 -4.58 0.25 6.20
CA GLY A 83 -5.75 0.13 7.05
C GLY A 83 -5.45 0.10 8.56
N THR A 84 -4.59 0.97 9.06
CA THR A 84 -4.26 1.10 10.50
C THR A 84 -5.49 1.26 11.40
N ASN A 85 -6.55 1.93 10.91
CA ASN A 85 -7.83 2.04 11.61
C ASN A 85 -8.52 0.68 11.79
N PHE A 86 -8.42 -0.23 10.83
CA PHE A 86 -9.00 -1.57 10.92
C PHE A 86 -8.30 -2.38 12.00
N VAL A 87 -6.97 -2.33 12.04
CA VAL A 87 -6.18 -2.96 13.12
C VAL A 87 -6.57 -2.40 14.48
N ALA A 88 -6.55 -1.08 14.65
CA ALA A 88 -6.85 -0.41 15.91
C ALA A 88 -8.26 -0.72 16.44
N ASN A 89 -9.23 -0.92 15.54
CA ASN A 89 -10.63 -1.17 15.88
C ASN A 89 -11.05 -2.65 15.80
N LYS A 90 -10.12 -3.58 15.59
CA LYS A 90 -10.41 -5.01 15.42
C LYS A 90 -11.39 -5.29 14.27
N LEU A 91 -11.25 -4.56 13.19
CA LEU A 91 -11.99 -4.77 11.95
C LEU A 91 -11.15 -5.61 10.98
N PRO A 92 -11.77 -6.36 10.05
CA PRO A 92 -11.05 -7.06 9.01
C PRO A 92 -10.47 -6.08 7.98
N GLY A 93 -9.36 -6.45 7.32
CA GLY A 93 -8.84 -5.71 6.17
C GLY A 93 -7.52 -4.96 6.41
N GLY A 94 -6.92 -5.06 7.61
CA GLY A 94 -5.52 -4.59 7.78
C GLY A 94 -4.55 -5.54 7.07
N ILE A 95 -3.67 -4.99 6.22
CA ILE A 95 -2.67 -5.76 5.48
C ILE A 95 -1.31 -5.06 5.54
N ALA A 96 -0.22 -5.83 5.50
CA ALA A 96 1.14 -5.33 5.30
C ALA A 96 1.56 -5.65 3.86
N VAL A 97 2.07 -4.65 3.15
CA VAL A 97 2.38 -4.76 1.72
C VAL A 97 3.83 -4.39 1.46
N LEU A 98 4.49 -5.20 0.65
CA LEU A 98 5.81 -4.91 0.14
C LEU A 98 5.96 -5.46 -1.29
N ALA A 99 6.49 -4.64 -2.20
CA ALA A 99 6.94 -5.07 -3.51
C ALA A 99 8.41 -4.68 -3.70
N VAL A 100 9.18 -5.55 -4.32
CA VAL A 100 10.59 -5.33 -4.62
C VAL A 100 10.82 -5.64 -6.09
N GLY A 101 11.40 -4.70 -6.80
CA GLY A 101 11.79 -4.83 -8.20
C GLY A 101 13.25 -4.44 -8.42
N GLU A 102 13.85 -4.86 -9.54
CA GLU A 102 15.13 -4.32 -9.93
C GLU A 102 15.05 -2.80 -10.11
N LYS A 103 16.15 -2.11 -9.88
CA LYS A 103 16.21 -0.64 -9.98
C LYS A 103 15.62 -0.13 -11.30
N GLY A 104 14.64 0.76 -11.20
CA GLY A 104 13.95 1.39 -12.31
C GLY A 104 12.74 0.62 -12.83
N ASN A 105 12.39 -0.53 -12.22
CA ASN A 105 11.26 -1.34 -12.66
C ASN A 105 9.96 -1.08 -11.88
N LEU A 106 10.01 -0.34 -10.78
CA LEU A 106 8.82 0.11 -10.09
C LEU A 106 8.46 1.54 -10.52
N PHE A 107 7.19 1.74 -10.84
CA PHE A 107 6.66 3.05 -11.18
C PHE A 107 6.64 3.94 -9.95
N ASN A 108 7.28 5.11 -10.04
CA ASN A 108 7.23 6.10 -8.97
C ASN A 108 5.90 6.86 -9.05
N ALA A 109 4.91 6.39 -8.30
CA ALA A 109 3.61 7.04 -8.21
C ALA A 109 3.63 8.14 -7.16
N PRO A 110 3.02 9.31 -7.42
CA PRO A 110 2.81 10.31 -6.39
C PRO A 110 1.84 9.78 -5.32
N GLU A 111 2.04 10.15 -4.07
CA GLU A 111 1.12 9.85 -2.98
C GLU A 111 -0.12 10.73 -3.10
N THR A 112 -1.10 10.26 -3.85
CA THR A 112 -2.35 11.00 -4.12
C THR A 112 -3.55 10.07 -4.12
N TYR A 113 -4.69 10.62 -3.70
CA TYR A 113 -5.98 9.95 -3.89
C TYR A 113 -6.47 10.16 -5.32
N MET A 114 -7.15 9.17 -5.86
CA MET A 114 -7.74 9.19 -7.19
C MET A 114 -9.22 8.82 -7.12
N ASN A 115 -10.03 9.48 -7.93
CA ASN A 115 -11.38 9.01 -8.18
C ASN A 115 -11.31 7.73 -9.01
N LYS A 116 -12.02 6.69 -8.57
CA LYS A 116 -12.05 5.39 -9.23
C LYS A 116 -13.48 4.92 -9.40
N ILE A 117 -13.79 4.39 -10.57
CA ILE A 117 -15.05 3.70 -10.84
C ILE A 117 -14.72 2.27 -11.24
N ALA A 118 -15.32 1.30 -10.54
CA ALA A 118 -15.26 -0.12 -10.90
C ALA A 118 -16.65 -0.62 -11.26
N THR A 119 -16.75 -1.33 -12.38
CA THR A 119 -18.02 -1.89 -12.86
C THR A 119 -17.80 -3.30 -13.36
N GLY A 120 -18.90 -4.05 -13.52
CA GLY A 120 -18.88 -5.27 -14.31
C GLY A 120 -18.64 -5.00 -15.80
N LYS A 121 -18.90 -5.99 -16.65
CA LYS A 121 -18.79 -5.85 -18.10
C LYS A 121 -19.85 -4.87 -18.60
N ILE A 122 -19.41 -3.78 -19.21
CA ILE A 122 -20.26 -2.72 -19.78
C ILE A 122 -19.71 -2.28 -21.14
N ASP A 123 -20.49 -1.57 -21.92
CA ASP A 123 -20.06 -0.98 -23.19
C ASP A 123 -19.02 0.12 -22.95
N LYS A 124 -18.03 0.23 -23.86
CA LYS A 124 -17.02 1.28 -23.80
C LYS A 124 -17.66 2.66 -23.90
N GLY A 125 -17.32 3.55 -22.97
CA GLY A 125 -17.81 4.93 -22.94
C GLY A 125 -19.20 5.09 -22.29
N LEU A 126 -19.77 4.01 -21.72
CA LEU A 126 -21.02 4.09 -21.00
C LEU A 126 -20.87 4.91 -19.70
N ILE A 127 -19.73 4.78 -19.05
CA ILE A 127 -19.35 5.46 -17.81
C ILE A 127 -18.05 6.23 -18.05
N ASP A 128 -17.96 7.39 -17.45
CA ASP A 128 -16.79 8.26 -17.52
C ASP A 128 -16.59 8.98 -16.18
N LEU A 129 -15.33 9.12 -15.74
CA LEU A 129 -14.98 9.87 -14.53
C LEU A 129 -15.29 11.37 -14.65
N ASP A 130 -15.27 11.91 -15.87
CA ASP A 130 -15.60 13.31 -16.14
C ASP A 130 -17.11 13.59 -16.20
N HIS A 131 -17.93 12.53 -16.18
CA HIS A 131 -19.38 12.70 -16.08
C HIS A 131 -19.83 12.89 -14.62
N PRO A 132 -20.86 13.73 -14.38
CA PRO A 132 -21.54 13.74 -13.10
C PRO A 132 -22.02 12.34 -12.69
N LEU A 133 -21.99 12.06 -11.39
CA LEU A 133 -22.37 10.74 -10.86
C LEU A 133 -23.78 10.31 -11.30
N GLU A 134 -24.71 11.25 -11.32
CA GLU A 134 -26.10 11.03 -11.74
C GLU A 134 -26.19 10.54 -13.19
N LYS A 135 -25.33 11.07 -14.08
CA LYS A 135 -25.28 10.65 -15.48
C LYS A 135 -24.77 9.24 -15.61
N ASN A 136 -23.72 8.89 -14.86
CA ASN A 136 -23.17 7.54 -14.84
C ASN A 136 -24.19 6.53 -14.31
N ILE A 137 -24.90 6.85 -13.23
CA ILE A 137 -25.95 6.00 -12.68
C ILE A 137 -27.10 5.81 -13.67
N LYS A 138 -27.55 6.89 -14.33
CA LYS A 138 -28.60 6.81 -15.35
C LYS A 138 -28.19 5.90 -16.50
N ASN A 139 -26.99 6.11 -17.05
CA ASN A 139 -26.47 5.29 -18.14
C ASN A 139 -26.41 3.81 -17.77
N LEU A 140 -25.95 3.48 -16.56
CA LEU A 140 -25.91 2.10 -16.04
C LEU A 140 -27.33 1.51 -15.89
N SER A 141 -28.29 2.27 -15.38
CA SER A 141 -29.66 1.83 -15.21
C SER A 141 -30.29 1.52 -16.57
N GLU A 142 -30.11 2.39 -17.55
CA GLU A 142 -30.63 2.18 -18.93
C GLU A 142 -29.97 0.95 -19.59
N PHE A 143 -28.66 0.75 -19.38
CA PHE A 143 -27.93 -0.39 -19.90
C PHE A 143 -28.44 -1.73 -19.31
N ASN A 144 -28.64 -1.77 -17.98
CA ASN A 144 -29.11 -2.97 -17.29
C ASN A 144 -30.58 -3.30 -17.58
N ASN A 145 -31.38 -2.34 -18.00
CA ASN A 145 -32.79 -2.53 -18.35
C ASN A 145 -33.03 -2.87 -19.83
N LYS A 146 -31.96 -2.97 -20.64
CA LYS A 146 -32.11 -3.45 -22.04
C LYS A 146 -32.45 -4.93 -22.02
N PRO A 147 -33.48 -5.37 -22.76
CA PRO A 147 -33.73 -6.78 -22.99
C PRO A 147 -32.51 -7.41 -23.70
N ASN A 148 -32.13 -8.62 -23.28
CA ASN A 148 -31.07 -9.43 -23.91
C ASN A 148 -31.46 -9.83 -25.34
#